data_41fcf31ce4fed0dfa9110034202b3f43
#
_entry.id   41fcf31ce4fed0dfa9110034202b3f43
#
_cell.length_a   1.000
_cell.length_b   1.000
_cell.length_c   1.000
_cell.angle_alpha   90.00
_cell.angle_beta   90.00
_cell.angle_gamma   90.00
#
_symmetry.space_group_name_H-M   'P 1'
#
loop_
_entity.id
_entity.type
_entity.pdbx_description
1 polymer ?
#
loop_
_entity_poly.entity_id
_entity_poly.type
_entity_poly.pdbx_seq_one_letter_code
_entity_poly.pdbx_strand_id
1 'polypeptide(L)'
;MESYFSGKWSDSSFDSYKWSGYRLIEEVNSHKPRSVLDVGCGFNRFKGKINNLLGIDPYNDYADIKVSLEEYKAGPVDIALCLGSINFGDDYTIDKQIEILDTLWYKKAYFRVNPGMEHTWHDKADWDGIVWYHWTRQKIDSIVGNYKYNLDRFEEEYTTQGHPRYYFEFSK
;
A
#
# COMPACT_ATOMS: atom_id res chain seq x y z
N MET A 1 1.35 -6.59 -15.60
CA MET A 1 1.84 -5.90 -14.39
C MET A 1 3.33 -5.62 -14.41
N GLU A 2 4.19 -6.59 -14.68
CA GLU A 2 5.64 -6.40 -14.68
C GLU A 2 6.11 -5.27 -15.62
N SER A 3 5.67 -5.26 -16.87
CA SER A 3 6.01 -4.21 -17.84
C SER A 3 5.61 -2.81 -17.41
N TYR A 4 4.49 -2.69 -16.70
CA TYR A 4 4.02 -1.42 -16.17
C TYR A 4 4.91 -0.89 -15.04
N PHE A 5 5.20 -1.75 -14.07
CA PHE A 5 5.97 -1.32 -12.90
C PHE A 5 7.45 -1.14 -13.21
N SER A 6 8.04 -2.03 -14.00
CA SER A 6 9.44 -1.89 -14.43
C SER A 6 9.68 -0.70 -15.39
N GLY A 7 8.68 -0.33 -16.19
CA GLY A 7 8.78 0.79 -17.13
C GLY A 7 8.48 2.15 -16.52
N LYS A 8 7.41 2.27 -15.72
CA LYS A 8 7.00 3.55 -15.11
C LYS A 8 7.77 3.95 -13.87
N TRP A 9 8.32 2.99 -13.17
CA TRP A 9 9.11 3.19 -11.97
C TRP A 9 10.61 3.08 -12.29
N SER A 10 11.03 3.65 -13.42
CA SER A 10 12.43 3.73 -13.82
C SER A 10 13.20 4.79 -13.01
N ASP A 11 14.53 4.69 -13.02
CA ASP A 11 15.40 5.65 -12.32
C ASP A 11 15.14 7.10 -12.71
N SER A 12 14.74 7.37 -13.96
CA SER A 12 14.42 8.72 -14.44
C SER A 12 13.20 9.35 -13.77
N SER A 13 12.29 8.54 -13.20
CA SER A 13 11.12 9.02 -12.46
C SER A 13 11.37 9.18 -10.96
N PHE A 14 12.50 8.68 -10.47
CA PHE A 14 12.81 8.66 -9.04
C PHE A 14 12.82 10.05 -8.41
N ASP A 15 13.51 11.00 -9.02
CA ASP A 15 13.65 12.34 -8.47
C ASP A 15 12.40 13.22 -8.66
N SER A 16 11.64 12.97 -9.72
CA SER A 16 10.40 13.71 -10.01
C SER A 16 9.18 13.18 -9.26
N TYR A 17 9.26 11.97 -8.70
CA TYR A 17 8.16 11.34 -8.02
C TYR A 17 7.89 11.95 -6.65
N LYS A 18 6.77 12.65 -6.53
CA LYS A 18 6.28 13.16 -5.24
C LYS A 18 5.58 12.03 -4.49
N TRP A 19 6.33 11.33 -3.69
CA TRP A 19 5.81 10.20 -2.93
C TRP A 19 4.85 10.60 -1.81
N SER A 20 3.87 9.77 -1.64
CA SER A 20 2.88 9.87 -0.59
C SER A 20 3.36 9.17 0.68
N GLY A 21 2.84 9.61 1.79
CA GLY A 21 3.15 8.99 3.07
C GLY A 21 4.40 9.54 3.78
N TYR A 22 5.07 10.57 3.24
CA TYR A 22 6.20 11.21 3.91
C TYR A 22 5.87 11.63 5.35
N ARG A 23 4.64 12.11 5.57
CA ARG A 23 4.12 12.49 6.91
C ARG A 23 4.11 11.34 7.90
N LEU A 24 4.10 10.07 7.43
CA LEU A 24 4.05 8.89 8.28
C LEU A 24 5.38 8.59 8.96
N ILE A 25 6.50 9.17 8.52
CA ILE A 25 7.82 8.85 9.07
C ILE A 25 7.87 9.11 10.58
N GLU A 26 7.45 10.30 10.99
CA GLU A 26 7.44 10.66 12.43
C GLU A 26 6.41 9.84 13.20
N GLU A 27 5.22 9.68 12.63
CA GLU A 27 4.13 8.93 13.26
C GLU A 27 4.52 7.47 13.50
N VAL A 28 4.99 6.77 12.47
CA VAL A 28 5.42 5.38 12.58
C VAL A 28 6.58 5.23 13.57
N ASN A 29 7.57 6.12 13.50
CA ASN A 29 8.71 6.08 14.42
C ASN A 29 8.30 6.39 15.89
N SER A 30 7.26 7.20 16.10
CA SER A 30 6.76 7.52 17.45
C SER A 30 6.22 6.29 18.20
N HIS A 31 5.71 5.31 17.44
CA HIS A 31 5.29 4.01 17.99
C HIS A 31 6.44 3.11 18.41
N LYS A 32 7.70 3.47 18.11
CA LYS A 32 8.91 2.69 18.41
C LYS A 32 8.77 1.23 17.99
N PRO A 33 8.41 0.96 16.72
CA PRO A 33 8.16 -0.39 16.25
C PRO A 33 9.44 -1.21 16.27
N ARG A 34 9.32 -2.50 16.61
CA ARG A 34 10.42 -3.47 16.51
C ARG A 34 10.60 -3.96 15.07
N SER A 35 9.54 -3.87 14.28
CA SER A 35 9.52 -4.28 12.87
C SER A 35 8.42 -3.55 12.10
N VAL A 36 8.75 -3.11 10.89
CA VAL A 36 7.82 -2.47 9.95
C VAL A 36 7.96 -3.15 8.59
N LEU A 37 6.84 -3.51 7.97
CA LEU A 37 6.79 -4.06 6.61
C LEU A 37 6.18 -3.02 5.67
N ASP A 38 6.90 -2.63 4.63
CA ASP A 38 6.40 -1.80 3.53
C ASP A 38 6.06 -2.69 2.33
N VAL A 39 4.77 -2.90 2.10
CA VAL A 39 4.25 -3.80 1.06
C VAL A 39 4.10 -3.03 -0.26
N GLY A 40 4.78 -3.50 -1.29
CA GLY A 40 4.88 -2.79 -2.56
C GLY A 40 5.66 -1.49 -2.40
N CYS A 41 6.85 -1.58 -1.82
CA CYS A 41 7.66 -0.42 -1.43
C CYS A 41 8.16 0.44 -2.60
N GLY A 42 8.03 -0.05 -3.85
CA GLY A 42 8.52 0.65 -5.02
C GLY A 42 9.99 1.05 -4.88
N PHE A 43 10.28 2.35 -4.93
CA PHE A 43 11.64 2.87 -4.74
C PHE A 43 12.17 2.78 -3.29
N ASN A 44 11.45 2.13 -2.40
CA ASN A 44 11.84 1.91 -1.00
C ASN A 44 12.27 3.20 -0.27
N ARG A 45 11.51 4.29 -0.46
CA ARG A 45 11.88 5.64 0.01
C ARG A 45 11.84 5.82 1.52
N PHE A 46 11.17 4.92 2.22
CA PHE A 46 11.14 4.90 3.68
C PHE A 46 12.39 4.26 4.30
N LYS A 47 13.18 3.54 3.48
CA LYS A 47 14.42 2.90 3.92
C LYS A 47 15.36 3.90 4.58
N GLY A 48 15.80 3.59 5.80
CA GLY A 48 16.68 4.45 6.59
C GLY A 48 15.98 5.68 7.22
N LYS A 49 14.68 5.89 6.97
CA LYS A 49 13.88 6.97 7.58
C LYS A 49 12.87 6.44 8.59
N ILE A 50 12.28 5.27 8.30
CA ILE A 50 11.49 4.52 9.28
C ILE A 50 12.36 3.45 9.90
N ASN A 51 12.34 3.40 11.23
CA ASN A 51 13.14 2.45 11.99
C ASN A 51 12.65 1.02 11.77
N ASN A 52 13.60 0.08 11.63
CA ASN A 52 13.32 -1.35 11.50
C ASN A 52 12.40 -1.72 10.32
N LEU A 53 12.45 -0.92 9.25
CA LEU A 53 11.66 -1.14 8.05
C LEU A 53 12.31 -2.17 7.13
N LEU A 54 11.48 -3.07 6.61
CA LEU A 54 11.74 -3.97 5.51
C LEU A 54 10.76 -3.69 4.37
N GLY A 55 11.26 -3.35 3.19
CA GLY A 55 10.45 -3.13 1.99
C GLY A 55 10.40 -4.37 1.11
N ILE A 56 9.19 -4.78 0.70
CA ILE A 56 8.99 -5.85 -0.29
C ILE A 56 8.33 -5.29 -1.54
N ASP A 57 8.77 -5.76 -2.71
CA ASP A 57 8.18 -5.42 -4.00
C ASP A 57 8.57 -6.48 -5.02
N PRO A 58 7.63 -7.05 -5.82
CA PRO A 58 7.98 -8.10 -6.78
C PRO A 58 8.72 -7.59 -8.02
N TYR A 59 8.62 -6.29 -8.33
CA TYR A 59 9.06 -5.74 -9.60
C TYR A 59 10.20 -4.72 -9.48
N ASN A 60 10.45 -4.18 -8.28
CA ASN A 60 11.40 -3.10 -8.10
C ASN A 60 12.70 -3.57 -7.44
N ASP A 61 13.84 -3.22 -8.05
CA ASP A 61 15.17 -3.62 -7.57
C ASP A 61 15.63 -2.87 -6.31
N TYR A 62 14.93 -1.81 -5.90
CA TYR A 62 15.19 -1.10 -4.64
C TYR A 62 14.58 -1.79 -3.41
N ALA A 63 13.72 -2.80 -3.60
CA ALA A 63 13.17 -3.58 -2.51
C ALA A 63 14.25 -4.32 -1.71
N ASP A 64 14.05 -4.46 -0.40
CA ASP A 64 14.94 -5.27 0.42
C ASP A 64 14.82 -6.76 0.08
N ILE A 65 13.58 -7.17 -0.24
CA ILE A 65 13.27 -8.52 -0.71
C ILE A 65 12.36 -8.39 -1.94
N LYS A 66 12.80 -8.96 -3.06
CA LYS A 66 12.05 -8.93 -4.32
C LYS A 66 11.04 -10.06 -4.36
N VAL A 67 9.92 -9.88 -3.67
CA VAL A 67 8.81 -10.84 -3.57
C VAL A 67 7.47 -10.12 -3.54
N SER A 68 6.42 -10.82 -3.98
CA SER A 68 5.03 -10.37 -3.78
C SER A 68 4.58 -10.58 -2.33
N LEU A 69 3.43 -10.00 -1.95
CA LEU A 69 2.83 -10.23 -0.65
C LEU A 69 2.49 -11.72 -0.42
N GLU A 70 2.03 -12.41 -1.46
CA GLU A 70 1.67 -13.84 -1.42
C GLU A 70 2.89 -14.75 -1.22
N GLU A 71 4.05 -14.31 -1.68
CA GLU A 71 5.31 -15.04 -1.56
C GLU A 71 6.07 -14.74 -0.27
N TYR A 72 5.74 -13.64 0.39
CA TYR A 72 6.39 -13.25 1.65
C TYR A 72 6.05 -14.22 2.78
N LYS A 73 7.07 -14.87 3.36
CA LYS A 73 6.91 -15.94 4.36
C LYS A 73 7.54 -15.64 5.71
N ALA A 74 8.03 -14.43 5.90
CA ALA A 74 8.54 -14.04 7.22
C ALA A 74 7.37 -13.82 8.22
N GLY A 75 7.70 -13.82 9.50
CA GLY A 75 6.71 -13.68 10.56
C GLY A 75 6.07 -12.28 10.66
N PRO A 76 5.09 -12.14 11.57
CA PRO A 76 4.36 -10.90 11.71
C PRO A 76 5.23 -9.74 12.20
N VAL A 77 4.85 -8.53 11.80
CA VAL A 77 5.50 -7.27 12.13
C VAL A 77 4.65 -6.43 13.09
N ASP A 78 5.27 -5.46 13.75
CA ASP A 78 4.52 -4.50 14.59
C ASP A 78 3.59 -3.63 13.73
N ILE A 79 4.09 -3.16 12.59
CA ILE A 79 3.37 -2.22 11.70
C ILE A 79 3.50 -2.66 10.24
N ALA A 80 2.39 -2.60 9.49
CA ALA A 80 2.39 -2.76 8.03
C ALA A 80 2.04 -1.43 7.33
N LEU A 81 2.71 -1.16 6.22
CA LEU A 81 2.43 -0.04 5.32
C LEU A 81 1.98 -0.60 3.97
N CYS A 82 0.84 -0.12 3.46
CA CYS A 82 0.26 -0.50 2.16
C CYS A 82 -0.13 0.77 1.40
N LEU A 83 0.89 1.52 0.95
CA LEU A 83 0.69 2.86 0.42
C LEU A 83 0.68 2.86 -1.12
N GLY A 84 -0.41 2.37 -1.69
CA GLY A 84 -0.60 2.26 -3.13
C GLY A 84 -0.40 0.86 -3.71
N SER A 85 -0.04 -0.12 -2.89
CA SER A 85 0.25 -1.48 -3.34
C SER A 85 -1.00 -2.36 -3.47
N ILE A 86 -2.02 -2.16 -2.64
CA ILE A 86 -3.26 -2.95 -2.64
C ILE A 86 -4.34 -2.23 -3.45
N ASN A 87 -4.09 -2.11 -4.75
CA ASN A 87 -4.97 -1.40 -5.69
C ASN A 87 -5.24 -2.20 -6.96
N PHE A 88 -4.82 -3.46 -7.01
CA PHE A 88 -4.81 -4.23 -8.26
C PHE A 88 -5.51 -5.57 -8.08
N GLY A 89 -6.40 -5.89 -9.02
CA GLY A 89 -7.18 -7.12 -9.02
C GLY A 89 -8.66 -6.87 -8.83
N ASP A 90 -9.40 -7.96 -8.67
CA ASP A 90 -10.83 -7.99 -8.34
C ASP A 90 -11.07 -8.11 -6.84
N ASP A 91 -12.35 -8.20 -6.44
CA ASP A 91 -12.72 -8.39 -5.03
C ASP A 91 -12.05 -9.59 -4.39
N TYR A 92 -11.97 -10.71 -5.11
CA TYR A 92 -11.33 -11.92 -4.61
C TYR A 92 -9.83 -11.71 -4.35
N THR A 93 -9.14 -11.04 -5.26
CA THR A 93 -7.71 -10.73 -5.13
C THR A 93 -7.46 -9.84 -3.92
N ILE A 94 -8.27 -8.79 -3.74
CA ILE A 94 -8.14 -7.88 -2.60
C ILE A 94 -8.44 -8.58 -1.29
N ASP A 95 -9.51 -9.39 -1.23
CA ASP A 95 -9.85 -10.13 -0.03
C ASP A 95 -8.74 -11.11 0.37
N LYS A 96 -8.12 -11.76 -0.61
CA LYS A 96 -6.98 -12.64 -0.38
C LYS A 96 -5.75 -11.88 0.14
N GLN A 97 -5.47 -10.71 -0.40
CA GLN A 97 -4.37 -9.86 0.08
C GLN A 97 -4.62 -9.38 1.52
N ILE A 98 -5.85 -8.99 1.85
CA ILE A 98 -6.21 -8.61 3.23
C ILE A 98 -6.10 -9.81 4.17
N GLU A 99 -6.54 -11.01 3.77
CA GLU A 99 -6.39 -12.23 4.55
C GLU A 99 -4.92 -12.53 4.87
N ILE A 100 -4.03 -12.40 3.91
CA ILE A 100 -2.59 -12.57 4.10
C ILE A 100 -2.05 -11.50 5.05
N LEU A 101 -2.39 -10.22 4.79
CA LEU A 101 -1.98 -9.11 5.64
C LEU A 101 -2.42 -9.28 7.09
N ASP A 102 -3.64 -9.77 7.34
CA ASP A 102 -4.13 -10.02 8.70
C ASP A 102 -3.19 -10.89 9.52
N THR A 103 -2.52 -11.82 8.88
CA THR A 103 -1.53 -12.69 9.53
C THR A 103 -0.18 -12.02 9.77
N LEU A 104 0.11 -10.91 9.06
CA LEU A 104 1.44 -10.30 8.99
C LEU A 104 1.63 -9.09 9.90
N TRP A 105 0.59 -8.55 10.53
CA TRP A 105 0.74 -7.42 11.44
C TRP A 105 -0.11 -7.60 12.71
N TYR A 106 0.29 -6.94 13.80
CA TYR A 106 -0.41 -7.12 15.06
C TYR A 106 -0.62 -5.86 15.92
N LYS A 107 -0.16 -4.69 15.48
CA LYS A 107 -0.44 -3.42 16.18
C LYS A 107 -1.19 -2.44 15.30
N LYS A 108 -0.60 -2.08 14.16
CA LYS A 108 -1.14 -1.04 13.28
C LYS A 108 -0.87 -1.35 11.81
N ALA A 109 -1.82 -0.96 10.94
CA ALA A 109 -1.65 -1.02 9.51
C ALA A 109 -2.13 0.29 8.87
N TYR A 110 -1.33 0.82 7.95
CA TYR A 110 -1.58 2.07 7.23
C TYR A 110 -1.84 1.79 5.77
N PHE A 111 -2.92 2.33 5.27
CA PHE A 111 -3.35 2.14 3.90
C PHE A 111 -3.51 3.45 3.16
N ARG A 112 -3.11 3.47 1.91
CA ARG A 112 -3.44 4.52 0.96
C ARG A 112 -3.83 3.89 -0.36
N VAL A 113 -5.10 4.02 -0.73
CA VAL A 113 -5.70 3.29 -1.84
C VAL A 113 -6.45 4.21 -2.80
N ASN A 114 -6.74 3.70 -4.00
CA ASN A 114 -7.50 4.42 -5.00
C ASN A 114 -8.99 4.23 -4.73
N PRO A 115 -9.76 5.29 -4.47
CA PRO A 115 -11.22 5.19 -4.39
C PRO A 115 -11.76 4.71 -5.72
N GLY A 116 -12.81 3.95 -5.67
CA GLY A 116 -13.56 3.54 -6.84
C GLY A 116 -14.12 4.72 -7.53
N MET A 117 -14.27 4.61 -8.87
CA MET A 117 -15.09 5.46 -9.61
C MET A 117 -14.48 6.29 -10.66
N GLU A 118 -15.23 6.72 -11.49
CA GLU A 118 -15.43 7.95 -12.27
C GLU A 118 -14.16 8.76 -12.63
N HIS A 119 -12.97 8.21 -12.35
CA HIS A 119 -11.73 8.85 -12.76
C HIS A 119 -11.39 8.43 -14.17
N THR A 120 -11.69 9.30 -15.10
CA THR A 120 -11.41 9.22 -16.54
C THR A 120 -9.96 8.81 -16.91
N TRP A 121 -9.03 8.84 -15.96
CA TRP A 121 -7.67 8.36 -16.19
C TRP A 121 -7.51 6.84 -16.01
N HIS A 122 -8.46 6.16 -15.37
CA HIS A 122 -8.53 4.69 -15.34
C HIS A 122 -9.09 4.10 -16.64
N ASP A 123 -9.87 4.89 -17.38
CA ASP A 123 -10.52 4.46 -18.62
C ASP A 123 -9.58 4.44 -19.84
N LYS A 124 -8.32 4.82 -19.65
CA LYS A 124 -7.34 4.74 -20.74
C LYS A 124 -6.95 3.28 -20.92
N ALA A 125 -7.45 2.69 -21.99
CA ALA A 125 -7.22 1.33 -22.45
C ALA A 125 -5.73 0.94 -22.65
N ASP A 126 -4.81 1.83 -22.36
CA ASP A 126 -3.36 1.67 -22.55
C ASP A 126 -2.64 1.06 -21.34
N TRP A 127 -3.40 0.51 -20.38
CA TRP A 127 -2.84 -0.01 -19.14
C TRP A 127 -2.64 -1.53 -19.15
N ASP A 128 -2.33 -2.12 -20.30
CA ASP A 128 -1.86 -3.50 -20.49
C ASP A 128 -2.59 -4.57 -19.65
N GLY A 129 -3.91 -4.51 -19.59
CA GLY A 129 -4.73 -5.50 -18.87
C GLY A 129 -4.61 -5.44 -17.34
N ILE A 130 -4.12 -4.33 -16.77
CA ILE A 130 -4.14 -4.13 -15.32
C ILE A 130 -5.56 -3.87 -14.86
N VAL A 131 -6.06 -4.73 -13.99
CA VAL A 131 -7.34 -4.54 -13.31
C VAL A 131 -7.10 -3.69 -12.07
N TRP A 132 -7.61 -2.47 -12.08
CA TRP A 132 -7.57 -1.57 -10.94
C TRP A 132 -8.73 -1.88 -10.00
N TYR A 133 -8.44 -2.07 -8.72
CA TYR A 133 -9.48 -2.22 -7.73
C TYR A 133 -10.06 -0.86 -7.32
N HIS A 134 -11.38 -0.84 -7.25
CA HIS A 134 -12.13 0.35 -6.84
C HIS A 134 -12.49 0.28 -5.37
N TRP A 135 -11.69 0.89 -4.52
CA TRP A 135 -11.96 0.96 -3.10
C TRP A 135 -13.17 1.83 -2.79
N THR A 136 -14.06 1.33 -1.95
CA THR A 136 -15.21 2.07 -1.43
C THR A 136 -15.14 2.13 0.10
N ARG A 137 -15.80 3.09 0.69
CA ARG A 137 -15.95 3.16 2.14
C ARG A 137 -16.64 1.89 2.68
N GLN A 138 -17.63 1.39 1.98
CA GLN A 138 -18.32 0.15 2.35
C GLN A 138 -17.37 -1.06 2.40
N LYS A 139 -16.43 -1.17 1.47
CA LYS A 139 -15.41 -2.24 1.49
C LYS A 139 -14.52 -2.12 2.72
N ILE A 140 -14.08 -0.90 3.07
CA ILE A 140 -13.27 -0.65 4.27
C ILE A 140 -14.04 -1.04 5.54
N ASP A 141 -15.30 -0.62 5.66
CA ASP A 141 -16.16 -0.94 6.80
C ASP A 141 -16.43 -2.47 6.91
N SER A 142 -16.56 -3.16 5.77
CA SER A 142 -16.67 -4.62 5.72
C SER A 142 -15.41 -5.32 6.26
N ILE A 143 -14.22 -4.84 5.88
CA ILE A 143 -12.94 -5.36 6.40
C ILE A 143 -12.87 -5.16 7.91
N VAL A 144 -13.19 -3.97 8.41
CA VAL A 144 -13.26 -3.68 9.85
C VAL A 144 -14.16 -4.69 10.58
N GLY A 145 -15.36 -4.94 10.06
CA GLY A 145 -16.31 -5.89 10.65
C GLY A 145 -15.81 -7.32 10.62
N ASN A 146 -15.29 -7.77 9.48
CA ASN A 146 -14.86 -9.16 9.29
C ASN A 146 -13.66 -9.55 10.14
N TYR A 147 -12.68 -8.62 10.26
CA TYR A 147 -11.42 -8.86 10.99
C TYR A 147 -11.41 -8.26 12.40
N LYS A 148 -12.50 -7.58 12.80
CA LYS A 148 -12.62 -6.91 14.11
C LYS A 148 -11.54 -5.90 14.39
N TYR A 149 -11.12 -5.15 13.36
CA TYR A 149 -10.19 -4.06 13.50
C TYR A 149 -10.86 -2.82 14.09
N ASN A 150 -10.06 -1.93 14.69
CA ASN A 150 -10.46 -0.56 14.90
C ASN A 150 -10.08 0.26 13.67
N LEU A 151 -10.98 1.11 13.18
CA LEU A 151 -10.68 2.12 12.17
C LEU A 151 -10.27 3.40 12.90
N ASP A 152 -8.96 3.58 13.11
CA ASP A 152 -8.43 4.70 13.89
C ASP A 152 -8.52 6.03 13.14
N ARG A 153 -8.38 5.98 11.81
CA ARG A 153 -8.44 7.16 10.94
C ARG A 153 -9.02 6.79 9.58
N PHE A 154 -9.77 7.69 8.98
CA PHE A 154 -10.17 7.66 7.58
C PHE A 154 -10.18 9.09 7.03
N GLU A 155 -9.47 9.32 5.94
CA GLU A 155 -9.35 10.61 5.26
C GLU A 155 -9.47 10.43 3.76
N GLU A 156 -10.11 11.40 3.11
CA GLU A 156 -10.00 11.59 1.67
C GLU A 156 -8.87 12.57 1.39
N GLU A 157 -7.86 12.11 0.66
CA GLU A 157 -6.74 12.93 0.23
C GLU A 157 -6.82 13.19 -1.26
N TYR A 158 -6.13 14.24 -1.69
CA TYR A 158 -5.95 14.52 -3.11
C TYR A 158 -4.47 14.59 -3.44
N THR A 159 -4.10 13.96 -4.57
CA THR A 159 -2.74 14.12 -5.11
C THR A 159 -2.53 15.57 -5.57
N THR A 160 -1.29 15.95 -5.85
CA THR A 160 -0.98 17.27 -6.43
C THR A 160 -1.62 17.49 -7.81
N GLN A 161 -2.09 16.44 -8.45
CA GLN A 161 -2.81 16.48 -9.74
C GLN A 161 -4.33 16.46 -9.54
N GLY A 162 -4.82 16.52 -8.29
CA GLY A 162 -6.24 16.52 -7.98
C GLY A 162 -6.91 15.14 -7.96
N HIS A 163 -6.15 14.04 -8.03
CA HIS A 163 -6.73 12.71 -7.96
C HIS A 163 -7.00 12.30 -6.51
N PRO A 164 -8.22 11.84 -6.17
CA PRO A 164 -8.55 11.43 -4.82
C PRO A 164 -7.82 10.15 -4.42
N ARG A 165 -7.63 10.00 -3.12
CA ARG A 165 -7.10 8.82 -2.46
C ARG A 165 -7.84 8.64 -1.14
N TYR A 166 -8.09 7.39 -0.75
CA TYR A 166 -8.46 7.06 0.61
C TYR A 166 -7.21 6.72 1.40
N TYR A 167 -7.06 7.40 2.52
CA TYR A 167 -6.08 7.09 3.53
C TYR A 167 -6.81 6.59 4.77
N PHE A 168 -6.40 5.44 5.30
CA PHE A 168 -6.99 4.89 6.51
C PHE A 168 -6.01 4.05 7.31
N GLU A 169 -6.31 3.92 8.60
CA GLU A 169 -5.49 3.22 9.56
C GLU A 169 -6.33 2.21 10.32
N PHE A 170 -5.79 1.00 10.45
CA PHE A 170 -6.34 -0.04 11.29
C PHE A 170 -5.44 -0.29 12.49
N SER A 171 -6.07 -0.63 13.66
CA SER A 171 -5.39 -1.26 14.79
C SER A 171 -6.10 -2.54 15.24
N LYS A 172 -5.30 -3.43 15.86
CA LYS A 172 -5.77 -4.65 16.52
C LYS A 172 -5.78 -4.49 18.01
#